data_d27f54e02e17e6695794302ee73cb736
#
_entry.id   d27f54e02e17e6695794302ee73cb736
#
_cell.length_a   1.000
_cell.length_b   1.000
_cell.length_c   1.000
_cell.angle_alpha   90.00
_cell.angle_beta   90.00
_cell.angle_gamma   90.00
#
_symmetry.space_group_name_H-M   'P 1'
#
loop_
_entity.id
_entity.type
_entity.pdbx_description
1 polymer ?
#
loop_
_entity_poly.entity_id
_entity_poly.type
_entity_poly.pdbx_seq_one_letter_code
_entity_poly.pdbx_strand_id
1 'polypeptide(L)'
;MLPAFITVSNIQSKNPQSVIYGNEKVIRPRLADAAFFFNTDKQTTLASKATRLEGVLFQRDLGTLADKQRRIASVAESLCSSLGADAVTVKAAGTLLKADLVSDMVGEFPELQGIAGGHYALHDGEIASVADASEQNHWTKTP
;
A
#
# COMPACT_ATOMS: atom_id res chain seq x y z
N MET A 1 -13.15 -4.04 15.30
CA MET A 1 -13.80 -3.50 14.07
C MET A 1 -15.21 -4.10 14.02
N LEU A 2 -16.25 -3.30 13.74
CA LEU A 2 -17.62 -3.82 13.62
C LEU A 2 -17.81 -4.40 12.21
N PRO A 3 -18.47 -5.56 12.04
CA PRO A 3 -18.76 -6.13 10.73
C PRO A 3 -20.00 -5.45 10.12
N ALA A 4 -19.91 -4.13 9.94
CA ALA A 4 -21.00 -3.30 9.46
C ALA A 4 -20.48 -2.19 8.57
N PHE A 5 -21.29 -1.76 7.61
CA PHE A 5 -21.01 -0.60 6.77
C PHE A 5 -22.23 0.31 6.69
N ILE A 6 -22.02 1.56 6.34
CA ILE A 6 -23.07 2.57 6.20
C ILE A 6 -23.12 2.99 4.74
N THR A 7 -24.33 2.99 4.16
CA THR A 7 -24.59 3.57 2.86
C THR A 7 -25.64 4.66 2.99
N VAL A 8 -25.54 5.70 2.12
CA VAL A 8 -26.53 6.77 2.06
C VAL A 8 -27.36 6.58 0.79
N SER A 9 -28.66 6.36 0.97
CA SER A 9 -29.60 6.36 -0.15
C SER A 9 -30.09 7.77 -0.41
N ASN A 10 -29.96 8.25 -1.64
CA ASN A 10 -30.37 9.61 -2.03
C ASN A 10 -31.87 9.75 -2.25
N ILE A 11 -32.62 8.67 -2.17
CA ILE A 11 -34.08 8.63 -2.31
C ILE A 11 -34.70 7.78 -1.21
N GLN A 12 -35.95 8.12 -0.85
CA GLN A 12 -36.73 7.26 0.06
C GLN A 12 -37.20 6.02 -0.71
N SER A 13 -36.62 4.86 -0.37
CA SER A 13 -36.98 3.61 -1.00
C SER A 13 -38.33 3.09 -0.49
N LYS A 14 -39.18 2.60 -1.41
CA LYS A 14 -40.41 1.87 -1.06
C LYS A 14 -40.12 0.50 -0.45
N ASN A 15 -38.91 -0.03 -0.66
CA ASN A 15 -38.46 -1.31 -0.09
C ASN A 15 -37.01 -1.19 0.41
N PRO A 16 -36.82 -0.72 1.65
CA PRO A 16 -35.46 -0.57 2.22
C PRO A 16 -34.69 -1.88 2.31
N GLN A 17 -35.37 -3.00 2.51
CA GLN A 17 -34.71 -4.32 2.60
C GLN A 17 -34.03 -4.72 1.28
N SER A 18 -34.65 -4.41 0.15
CA SER A 18 -34.01 -4.63 -1.16
C SER A 18 -32.75 -3.80 -1.36
N VAL A 19 -32.71 -2.57 -0.81
CA VAL A 19 -31.53 -1.71 -0.86
C VAL A 19 -30.42 -2.28 -0.01
N ILE A 20 -30.72 -2.73 1.22
CA ILE A 20 -29.76 -3.36 2.13
C ILE A 20 -29.19 -4.62 1.47
N TYR A 21 -30.04 -5.52 1.02
CA TYR A 21 -29.63 -6.77 0.38
C TYR A 21 -28.75 -6.52 -0.86
N GLY A 22 -29.15 -5.55 -1.70
CA GLY A 22 -28.40 -5.17 -2.91
C GLY A 22 -26.99 -4.69 -2.58
N ASN A 23 -26.85 -3.82 -1.56
CA ASN A 23 -25.54 -3.33 -1.12
C ASN A 23 -24.69 -4.46 -0.50
N GLU A 24 -25.25 -5.30 0.35
CA GLU A 24 -24.53 -6.46 0.92
C GLU A 24 -24.04 -7.40 -0.19
N LYS A 25 -24.88 -7.67 -1.19
CA LYS A 25 -24.54 -8.55 -2.31
C LYS A 25 -23.35 -8.04 -3.14
N VAL A 26 -23.18 -6.72 -3.23
CA VAL A 26 -22.03 -6.11 -3.93
C VAL A 26 -20.76 -6.10 -3.05
N ILE A 27 -20.92 -5.82 -1.75
CA ILE A 27 -19.76 -5.67 -0.86
C ILE A 27 -19.13 -7.02 -0.48
N ARG A 28 -19.94 -8.08 -0.28
CA ARG A 28 -19.42 -9.39 0.13
C ARG A 28 -18.35 -9.96 -0.82
N PRO A 29 -18.57 -10.02 -2.15
CA PRO A 29 -17.53 -10.47 -3.08
C PRO A 29 -16.28 -9.59 -3.00
N ARG A 30 -16.45 -8.27 -2.96
CA ARG A 30 -15.33 -7.33 -2.89
C ARG A 30 -14.43 -7.53 -1.67
N LEU A 31 -15.04 -7.82 -0.50
CA LEU A 31 -14.29 -8.16 0.72
C LEU A 31 -13.63 -9.54 0.62
N ALA A 32 -14.27 -10.50 -0.03
CA ALA A 32 -13.69 -11.83 -0.28
C ALA A 32 -12.47 -11.73 -1.19
N ASP A 33 -12.55 -10.93 -2.26
CA ASP A 33 -11.43 -10.65 -3.17
C ASP A 33 -10.28 -9.97 -2.42
N ALA A 34 -10.57 -8.96 -1.60
CA ALA A 34 -9.55 -8.30 -0.78
C ALA A 34 -8.83 -9.29 0.16
N ALA A 35 -9.57 -10.17 0.82
CA ALA A 35 -8.99 -11.21 1.68
C ALA A 35 -8.13 -12.20 0.88
N PHE A 36 -8.57 -12.57 -0.33
CA PHE A 36 -7.82 -13.45 -1.22
C PHE A 36 -6.50 -12.80 -1.65
N PHE A 37 -6.51 -11.58 -2.18
CA PHE A 37 -5.31 -10.87 -2.62
C PHE A 37 -4.34 -10.62 -1.47
N PHE A 38 -4.84 -10.19 -0.30
CA PHE A 38 -4.01 -10.00 0.88
C PHE A 38 -3.27 -11.29 1.29
N ASN A 39 -3.96 -12.42 1.31
CA ASN A 39 -3.35 -13.70 1.66
C ASN A 39 -2.39 -14.22 0.56
N THR A 40 -2.69 -13.97 -0.69
CA THR A 40 -1.82 -14.32 -1.82
C THR A 40 -0.53 -13.51 -1.77
N ASP A 41 -0.62 -12.21 -1.56
CA ASP A 41 0.53 -11.32 -1.47
C ASP A 41 1.48 -11.68 -0.33
N LYS A 42 0.97 -12.18 0.79
CA LYS A 42 1.77 -12.63 1.93
C LYS A 42 2.58 -13.89 1.68
N GLN A 43 2.37 -14.59 0.57
CA GLN A 43 3.17 -15.77 0.21
C GLN A 43 4.57 -15.41 -0.29
N THR A 44 4.79 -14.14 -0.64
CA THR A 44 6.09 -13.63 -1.08
C THR A 44 6.43 -12.35 -0.32
N THR A 45 7.71 -12.16 0.00
CA THR A 45 8.14 -10.98 0.77
C THR A 45 7.99 -9.68 -0.02
N LEU A 46 7.81 -8.58 0.70
CA LEU A 46 7.79 -7.23 0.12
C LEU A 46 9.12 -6.92 -0.60
N ALA A 47 10.25 -7.39 -0.05
CA ALA A 47 11.56 -7.26 -0.67
C ALA A 47 11.63 -7.98 -2.03
N SER A 48 11.03 -9.16 -2.17
CA SER A 48 10.97 -9.86 -3.46
C SER A 48 10.09 -9.12 -4.48
N LYS A 49 9.01 -8.48 -4.01
CA LYS A 49 8.16 -7.64 -4.86
C LYS A 49 8.89 -6.38 -5.34
N ALA A 50 9.77 -5.80 -4.52
CA ALA A 50 10.56 -4.61 -4.90
C ALA A 50 11.36 -4.81 -6.19
N THR A 51 11.85 -6.01 -6.47
CA THR A 51 12.58 -6.31 -7.72
C THR A 51 11.72 -6.16 -8.96
N ARG A 52 10.40 -6.35 -8.85
CA ARG A 52 9.46 -6.22 -9.98
C ARG A 52 9.24 -4.75 -10.39
N LEU A 53 9.60 -3.78 -9.55
CA LEU A 53 9.55 -2.34 -9.89
C LEU A 53 10.48 -1.97 -11.04
N GLU A 54 11.48 -2.79 -11.37
CA GLU A 54 12.35 -2.60 -12.54
C GLU A 54 11.57 -2.70 -13.86
N GLY A 55 10.47 -3.46 -13.88
CA GLY A 55 9.59 -3.58 -15.05
C GLY A 55 8.53 -2.47 -15.16
N VAL A 56 8.40 -1.59 -14.17
CA VAL A 56 7.35 -0.56 -14.13
C VAL A 56 7.92 0.79 -14.52
N LEU A 57 7.54 1.29 -15.67
CA LEU A 57 7.96 2.63 -16.14
C LEU A 57 7.39 3.71 -15.23
N PHE A 58 8.26 4.56 -14.67
CA PHE A 58 7.83 5.75 -13.93
C PHE A 58 7.62 6.93 -14.87
N GLN A 59 8.64 7.24 -15.65
CA GLN A 59 8.62 8.34 -16.64
C GLN A 59 9.76 8.12 -17.63
N ARG A 60 9.52 8.42 -18.91
CA ARG A 60 10.43 8.08 -20.02
C ARG A 60 11.88 8.52 -19.78
N ASP A 61 12.07 9.74 -19.29
CA ASP A 61 13.40 10.33 -19.10
C ASP A 61 13.97 10.07 -17.68
N LEU A 62 13.14 9.60 -16.75
CA LEU A 62 13.50 9.35 -15.35
C LEU A 62 13.62 7.85 -15.01
N GLY A 63 13.31 6.98 -15.97
CA GLY A 63 13.43 5.54 -15.82
C GLY A 63 12.26 4.86 -15.13
N THR A 64 12.54 3.80 -14.41
CA THR A 64 11.55 2.91 -13.75
C THR A 64 11.18 3.38 -12.35
N LEU A 65 10.17 2.73 -11.76
CA LEU A 65 9.86 2.92 -10.33
C LEU A 65 11.02 2.45 -9.44
N ALA A 66 11.77 1.43 -9.83
CA ALA A 66 12.98 1.03 -9.11
C ALA A 66 14.06 2.13 -9.15
N ASP A 67 14.23 2.83 -10.28
CA ASP A 67 15.13 3.97 -10.37
C ASP A 67 14.70 5.11 -9.45
N LYS A 68 13.39 5.40 -9.40
CA LYS A 68 12.83 6.40 -8.48
C LYS A 68 13.06 6.01 -7.03
N GLN A 69 12.82 4.76 -6.68
CA GLN A 69 13.04 4.22 -5.33
C GLN A 69 14.51 4.38 -4.90
N ARG A 70 15.46 4.00 -5.77
CA ARG A 70 16.90 4.18 -5.51
C ARG A 70 17.28 5.63 -5.25
N ARG A 71 16.73 6.57 -6.04
CA ARG A 71 16.98 8.01 -5.81
C ARG A 71 16.43 8.49 -4.48
N ILE A 72 15.21 8.07 -4.10
CA ILE A 72 14.61 8.41 -2.80
C ILE A 72 15.47 7.86 -1.66
N ALA A 73 15.88 6.59 -1.73
CA ALA A 73 16.73 5.97 -0.73
C ALA A 73 18.06 6.71 -0.57
N SER A 74 18.73 7.03 -1.68
CA SER A 74 20.01 7.75 -1.67
C SER A 74 19.90 9.15 -1.04
N VAL A 75 18.84 9.89 -1.36
CA VAL A 75 18.60 11.21 -0.74
C VAL A 75 18.33 11.06 0.75
N ALA A 76 17.46 10.11 1.15
CA ALA A 76 17.16 9.87 2.55
C ALA A 76 18.40 9.46 3.36
N GLU A 77 19.25 8.58 2.81
CA GLU A 77 20.53 8.19 3.43
C GLU A 77 21.46 9.39 3.63
N SER A 78 21.54 10.32 2.64
CA SER A 78 22.38 11.50 2.76
C SER A 78 21.96 12.48 3.87
N LEU A 79 20.70 12.43 4.27
CA LEU A 79 20.14 13.28 5.33
C LEU A 79 20.24 12.65 6.73
N CYS A 80 20.58 11.37 6.85
CA CYS A 80 20.60 10.64 8.13
C CYS A 80 21.46 11.32 9.19
N SER A 81 22.69 11.71 8.85
CA SER A 81 23.61 12.34 9.79
C SER A 81 23.11 13.72 10.29
N SER A 82 22.48 14.49 9.43
CA SER A 82 21.94 15.81 9.78
C SER A 82 20.68 15.74 10.65
N LEU A 83 19.89 14.64 10.49
CA LEU A 83 18.63 14.45 11.20
C LEU A 83 18.75 13.52 12.41
N GLY A 84 19.94 12.93 12.66
CA GLY A 84 20.15 11.95 13.73
C GLY A 84 19.36 10.65 13.49
N ALA A 85 19.08 10.31 12.24
CA ALA A 85 18.33 9.11 11.88
C ALA A 85 19.26 7.91 11.71
N ASP A 86 18.76 6.71 12.03
CA ASP A 86 19.50 5.47 11.82
C ASP A 86 19.55 5.10 10.32
N ALA A 87 20.77 5.09 9.75
CA ALA A 87 20.99 4.83 8.34
C ALA A 87 20.55 3.41 7.91
N VAL A 88 20.61 2.42 8.82
CA VAL A 88 20.19 1.04 8.52
C VAL A 88 18.67 1.00 8.33
N THR A 89 17.93 1.61 9.24
CA THR A 89 16.47 1.73 9.17
C THR A 89 16.04 2.51 7.92
N VAL A 90 16.67 3.65 7.64
CA VAL A 90 16.35 4.48 6.47
C VAL A 90 16.62 3.74 5.17
N LYS A 91 17.71 2.99 5.08
CA LYS A 91 18.02 2.16 3.92
C LYS A 91 16.99 1.05 3.72
N ALA A 92 16.63 0.34 4.79
CA ALA A 92 15.60 -0.70 4.74
C ALA A 92 14.27 -0.12 4.24
N ALA A 93 13.81 0.99 4.84
CA ALA A 93 12.61 1.68 4.40
C ALA A 93 12.67 2.09 2.93
N GLY A 94 13.77 2.72 2.50
CA GLY A 94 13.99 3.14 1.12
C GLY A 94 13.94 1.98 0.11
N THR A 95 14.41 0.79 0.51
CA THR A 95 14.40 -0.41 -0.34
C THR A 95 13.00 -1.01 -0.50
N LEU A 96 12.14 -0.85 0.48
CA LEU A 96 10.78 -1.41 0.48
C LEU A 96 9.71 -0.42 0.02
N LEU A 97 10.06 0.84 0.00
CA LEU A 97 9.18 1.92 -0.42
C LEU A 97 8.59 1.62 -1.80
N LYS A 98 7.26 1.75 -1.95
CA LYS A 98 6.53 1.50 -3.20
C LYS A 98 6.55 0.06 -3.72
N ALA A 99 7.11 -0.91 -3.00
CA ALA A 99 7.10 -2.31 -3.42
C ALA A 99 5.68 -2.90 -3.47
N ASP A 100 4.76 -2.35 -2.70
CA ASP A 100 3.35 -2.73 -2.71
C ASP A 100 2.60 -2.35 -4.00
N LEU A 101 3.13 -1.43 -4.81
CA LEU A 101 2.57 -1.09 -6.13
C LEU A 101 2.46 -2.28 -7.09
N VAL A 102 3.29 -3.29 -6.91
CA VAL A 102 3.27 -4.51 -7.72
C VAL A 102 2.62 -5.69 -7.00
N SER A 103 1.91 -5.42 -5.91
CA SER A 103 1.07 -6.41 -5.22
C SER A 103 -0.29 -6.53 -5.89
N ASP A 104 -0.92 -7.70 -5.74
CA ASP A 104 -2.26 -7.94 -6.27
C ASP A 104 -3.29 -7.07 -5.53
N MET A 105 -3.08 -6.87 -4.22
CA MET A 105 -3.94 -6.01 -3.39
C MET A 105 -3.99 -4.57 -3.89
N VAL A 106 -2.85 -3.94 -4.17
CA VAL A 106 -2.80 -2.56 -4.65
C VAL A 106 -3.25 -2.47 -6.12
N GLY A 107 -3.06 -3.53 -6.91
CA GLY A 107 -3.60 -3.62 -8.27
C GLY A 107 -5.12 -3.51 -8.30
N GLU A 108 -5.83 -4.15 -7.36
CA GLU A 108 -7.29 -4.15 -7.25
C GLU A 108 -7.85 -3.01 -6.38
N PHE A 109 -7.07 -2.55 -5.40
CA PHE A 109 -7.43 -1.51 -4.45
C PHE A 109 -6.32 -0.44 -4.39
N PRO A 110 -6.21 0.43 -5.41
CA PRO A 110 -5.13 1.42 -5.50
C PRO A 110 -5.06 2.39 -4.33
N GLU A 111 -6.19 2.62 -3.65
CA GLU A 111 -6.30 3.46 -2.46
C GLU A 111 -5.55 2.89 -1.24
N LEU A 112 -5.22 1.60 -1.26
CA LEU A 112 -4.46 0.94 -0.19
C LEU A 112 -2.94 1.02 -0.40
N GLN A 113 -2.47 1.72 -1.43
CA GLN A 113 -1.05 1.97 -1.62
C GLN A 113 -0.42 2.64 -0.41
N GLY A 114 0.70 2.10 0.04
CA GLY A 114 1.39 2.49 1.27
C GLY A 114 0.86 1.74 2.50
N ILE A 115 -0.46 1.70 2.69
CA ILE A 115 -1.10 0.95 3.79
C ILE A 115 -0.79 -0.55 3.66
N ALA A 116 -1.01 -1.12 2.46
CA ALA A 116 -0.67 -2.51 2.18
C ALA A 116 0.82 -2.78 2.37
N GLY A 117 1.68 -1.86 1.90
CA GLY A 117 3.13 -1.92 2.08
C GLY A 117 3.54 -2.00 3.54
N GLY A 118 2.97 -1.16 4.41
CA GLY A 118 3.21 -1.19 5.84
C GLY A 118 2.82 -2.53 6.48
N HIS A 119 1.64 -3.05 6.15
CA HIS A 119 1.18 -4.34 6.64
C HIS A 119 2.06 -5.51 6.17
N TYR A 120 2.52 -5.50 4.91
CA TYR A 120 3.41 -6.54 4.38
C TYR A 120 4.79 -6.45 5.00
N ALA A 121 5.34 -5.24 5.21
CA ALA A 121 6.61 -5.05 5.90
C ALA A 121 6.58 -5.66 7.32
N LEU A 122 5.54 -5.37 8.11
CA LEU A 122 5.37 -5.98 9.44
C LEU A 122 5.21 -7.50 9.37
N HIS A 123 4.49 -8.02 8.38
CA HIS A 123 4.34 -9.45 8.19
C HIS A 123 5.68 -10.14 7.91
N ASP A 124 6.55 -9.50 7.14
CA ASP A 124 7.87 -9.99 6.78
C ASP A 124 8.91 -9.84 7.91
N GLY A 125 8.53 -9.24 9.04
CA GLY A 125 9.36 -9.08 10.23
C GLY A 125 10.15 -7.77 10.29
N GLU A 126 9.82 -6.81 9.43
CA GLU A 126 10.41 -5.46 9.50
C GLU A 126 9.96 -4.72 10.76
N ILE A 127 10.78 -3.79 11.23
CA ILE A 127 10.44 -2.96 12.39
C ILE A 127 9.37 -1.92 12.05
N ALA A 128 8.63 -1.48 13.07
CA ALA A 128 7.50 -0.56 12.90
C ALA A 128 7.86 0.71 12.13
N SER A 129 9.04 1.30 12.37
CA SER A 129 9.47 2.52 11.67
C SER A 129 9.68 2.32 10.15
N VAL A 130 10.04 1.12 9.70
CA VAL A 130 10.11 0.78 8.27
C VAL A 130 8.72 0.66 7.68
N ALA A 131 7.80 0.02 8.40
CA ALA A 131 6.40 -0.12 7.99
C ALA A 131 5.70 1.25 7.89
N ASP A 132 5.88 2.09 8.91
CA ASP A 132 5.31 3.45 8.97
C ASP A 132 5.82 4.32 7.80
N ALA A 133 7.09 4.18 7.43
CA ALA A 133 7.66 4.92 6.31
C ALA A 133 6.94 4.58 4.98
N SER A 134 6.52 3.33 4.77
CA SER A 134 5.74 2.93 3.58
C SER A 134 4.38 3.61 3.54
N GLU A 135 3.68 3.71 4.67
CA GLU A 135 2.39 4.36 4.76
C GLU A 135 2.51 5.88 4.63
N GLN A 136 3.40 6.50 5.43
CA GLN A 136 3.55 7.95 5.50
C GLN A 136 4.11 8.58 4.22
N ASN A 137 4.82 7.82 3.40
CA ASN A 137 5.29 8.28 2.09
C ASN A 137 4.16 8.81 1.18
N HIS A 138 2.90 8.52 1.50
CA HIS A 138 1.74 8.98 0.77
C HIS A 138 0.98 10.14 1.43
N TRP A 139 1.34 10.53 2.67
CA TRP A 139 0.61 11.57 3.41
C TRP A 139 0.86 13.00 2.92
N THR A 140 1.93 13.23 2.19
CA THR A 140 2.29 14.55 1.66
C THR A 140 1.48 14.98 0.44
N LYS A 141 0.28 14.43 0.25
CA LYS A 141 -0.53 14.68 -0.96
C LYS A 141 -1.28 16.00 -0.98
N THR A 142 -1.26 16.77 0.10
CA THR A 142 -1.92 18.08 0.15
C THR A 142 -1.02 19.12 0.80
N PRO A 143 -0.77 20.25 0.14
CA PRO A 143 -0.29 21.44 0.82
C PRO A 143 -1.39 21.97 1.75
#